data_8b70c7b2f836e2a48c6ffb38eb38c0bb
#
_entry.id   8b70c7b2f836e2a48c6ffb38eb38c0bb
#
_cell.length_a   1.000
_cell.length_b   1.000
_cell.length_c   1.000
_cell.angle_alpha   90.00
_cell.angle_beta   90.00
_cell.angle_gamma   90.00
#
_symmetry.space_group_name_H-M   'P 1'
#
loop_
_entity.id
_entity.type
_entity.pdbx_description
1 polymer ?
#
loop_
_entity_poly.entity_id
_entity_poly.type
_entity_poly.pdbx_seq_one_letter_code
_entity_poly.pdbx_strand_id
1 'polypeptide(L)'
;MVLSYYLLKIPYTIVWEVRNILGLNKDIMLYCANALDYQIFSSVQKHILNNVKVIAKDKKAQQELEEIGVESVLYPAFPKGVIMCRQAGYKFPASRMIKVGMRHGAYTFKPFANTKGYNLLDYFYMTSNREVERAKDKGINCGLAIGFPKLDPFFDGSITSGRVNEIRADAGIDNARPTILFTATWNDSGISAVNIWFDKLASLTKKYNLLVTVHPWTSTEIKHKIATTKGVYLIKTVDVVPYIKVADICIGDTSSILAECCALDKPIITFKVADGKRTDKEVKQLISEFTTQINSLDELDKNIELLLTNPDMKKVQRANANKVMFDVLDGKAGLRAANHLKKIFPSLDKK
;
A
#
# COMPACT_ATOMS: atom_id res chain seq x y z
N MET A 1 -20.96 -11.03 -0.45
CA MET A 1 -21.00 -10.74 0.99
C MET A 1 -20.73 -12.05 1.71
N VAL A 2 -19.87 -12.07 2.71
CA VAL A 2 -19.38 -13.31 3.34
C VAL A 2 -20.45 -13.86 4.28
N LEU A 3 -20.67 -15.17 4.28
CA LEU A 3 -21.68 -15.85 5.15
C LEU A 3 -21.50 -15.44 6.63
N SER A 4 -20.26 -15.27 7.08
CA SER A 4 -19.92 -14.78 8.42
C SER A 4 -20.50 -13.39 8.76
N TYR A 5 -20.76 -12.53 7.78
CA TYR A 5 -21.42 -11.25 8.01
C TYR A 5 -22.84 -11.43 8.54
N TYR A 6 -23.61 -12.33 7.94
CA TYR A 6 -24.98 -12.56 8.36
C TYR A 6 -25.06 -13.25 9.71
N LEU A 7 -24.18 -14.22 9.96
CA LEU A 7 -24.13 -14.96 11.23
C LEU A 7 -23.68 -14.06 12.40
N LEU A 8 -22.72 -13.18 12.19
CA LEU A 8 -22.17 -12.30 13.22
C LEU A 8 -22.90 -10.97 13.37
N LYS A 9 -23.71 -10.56 12.38
CA LYS A 9 -24.37 -9.25 12.37
C LYS A 9 -25.25 -9.04 13.60
N ILE A 10 -26.14 -9.98 13.89
CA ILE A 10 -27.11 -9.84 14.99
C ILE A 10 -26.40 -9.87 16.35
N PRO A 11 -25.63 -10.93 16.71
CA PRO A 11 -25.01 -10.99 18.04
C PRO A 11 -23.99 -9.85 18.26
N TYR A 12 -23.20 -9.50 17.26
CA TYR A 12 -22.28 -8.37 17.37
C TYR A 12 -23.02 -7.05 17.61
N THR A 13 -24.10 -6.80 16.85
CA THR A 13 -24.89 -5.55 16.99
C THR A 13 -25.54 -5.47 18.36
N ILE A 14 -26.12 -6.55 18.86
CA ILE A 14 -26.71 -6.58 20.22
C ILE A 14 -25.65 -6.24 21.28
N VAL A 15 -24.51 -6.90 21.26
CA VAL A 15 -23.43 -6.63 22.22
C VAL A 15 -22.95 -5.18 22.09
N TRP A 16 -22.77 -4.69 20.86
CA TRP A 16 -22.34 -3.31 20.64
C TRP A 16 -23.35 -2.29 21.17
N GLU A 17 -24.65 -2.48 20.91
CA GLU A 17 -25.73 -1.57 21.39
C GLU A 17 -25.83 -1.57 22.92
N VAL A 18 -25.80 -2.74 23.55
CA VAL A 18 -25.80 -2.84 25.02
C VAL A 18 -24.62 -2.09 25.62
N ARG A 19 -23.41 -2.33 25.09
CA ARG A 19 -22.20 -1.62 25.53
C ARG A 19 -22.27 -0.11 25.26
N ASN A 20 -22.92 0.29 24.16
CA ASN A 20 -23.09 1.69 23.83
C ASN A 20 -24.04 2.41 24.80
N ILE A 21 -25.15 1.76 25.15
CA ILE A 21 -26.11 2.25 26.15
C ILE A 21 -25.42 2.40 27.53
N LEU A 22 -24.58 1.44 27.90
CA LEU A 22 -23.82 1.45 29.15
C LEU A 22 -22.61 2.40 29.13
N GLY A 23 -22.39 3.15 28.03
CA GLY A 23 -21.25 4.06 27.88
C GLY A 23 -19.87 3.40 27.84
N LEU A 24 -19.82 2.10 27.53
CA LEU A 24 -18.58 1.31 27.49
C LEU A 24 -17.82 1.40 26.15
N ASN A 25 -18.50 1.82 25.08
CA ASN A 25 -17.87 2.03 23.76
C ASN A 25 -17.32 3.46 23.69
N LYS A 26 -16.08 3.67 24.15
CA LYS A 26 -15.47 5.00 24.24
C LYS A 26 -14.41 5.25 23.16
N ASP A 27 -13.70 4.20 22.75
CA ASP A 27 -12.51 4.31 21.93
C ASP A 27 -12.83 4.36 20.43
N ILE A 28 -12.08 5.18 19.71
CA ILE A 28 -11.92 5.05 18.25
C ILE A 28 -10.73 4.11 18.04
N MET A 29 -10.89 3.08 17.21
CA MET A 29 -9.87 2.05 17.06
C MET A 29 -9.50 1.83 15.60
N LEU A 30 -8.22 1.49 15.37
CA LEU A 30 -7.70 1.09 14.06
C LEU A 30 -7.75 -0.44 13.92
N TYR A 31 -8.49 -0.94 12.95
CA TYR A 31 -8.45 -2.36 12.61
C TYR A 31 -7.33 -2.65 11.61
N CYS A 32 -6.41 -3.52 12.00
CA CYS A 32 -5.29 -3.98 11.19
C CYS A 32 -5.45 -5.46 10.82
N ALA A 33 -5.42 -5.76 9.54
CA ALA A 33 -5.35 -7.15 9.07
C ALA A 33 -3.89 -7.65 8.97
N ASN A 34 -2.92 -6.74 9.02
CA ASN A 34 -1.47 -6.98 9.09
C ASN A 34 -0.75 -5.67 9.47
N ALA A 35 0.57 -5.73 9.65
CA ALA A 35 1.40 -4.57 10.01
C ALA A 35 1.37 -3.42 8.98
N LEU A 36 1.14 -3.71 7.69
CA LEU A 36 1.04 -2.66 6.65
C LEU A 36 -0.09 -1.66 6.93
N ASP A 37 -1.21 -2.13 7.49
CA ASP A 37 -2.35 -1.26 7.79
C ASP A 37 -1.96 -0.19 8.83
N TYR A 38 -1.15 -0.57 9.83
CA TYR A 38 -0.61 0.39 10.81
C TYR A 38 0.43 1.31 10.18
N GLN A 39 1.32 0.79 9.35
CA GLN A 39 2.34 1.59 8.65
C GLN A 39 1.71 2.73 7.83
N ILE A 40 0.60 2.46 7.14
CA ILE A 40 -0.14 3.49 6.40
C ILE A 40 -0.76 4.52 7.35
N PHE A 41 -1.34 4.05 8.46
CA PHE A 41 -1.99 4.92 9.43
C PHE A 41 -1.01 5.73 10.28
N SER A 42 0.24 5.32 10.42
CA SER A 42 1.24 5.98 11.27
C SER A 42 1.44 7.46 10.92
N SER A 43 1.41 7.83 9.64
CA SER A 43 1.46 9.22 9.18
C SER A 43 0.20 10.03 9.57
N VAL A 44 -0.94 9.37 9.71
CA VAL A 44 -2.18 9.99 10.22
C VAL A 44 -2.08 10.17 11.73
N GLN A 45 -1.57 9.16 12.45
CA GLN A 45 -1.43 9.15 13.90
C GLN A 45 -0.56 10.31 14.40
N LYS A 46 0.47 10.71 13.66
CA LYS A 46 1.34 11.88 14.00
C LYS A 46 0.55 13.19 14.19
N HIS A 47 -0.64 13.30 13.60
CA HIS A 47 -1.48 14.49 13.61
C HIS A 47 -2.72 14.37 14.53
N ILE A 48 -2.80 13.31 15.31
CA ILE A 48 -3.89 13.04 16.27
C ILE A 48 -3.29 13.06 17.69
N LEU A 49 -3.92 13.79 18.62
CA LEU A 49 -3.39 13.94 19.98
C LEU A 49 -3.45 12.63 20.78
N ASN A 50 -4.56 11.89 20.67
CA ASN A 50 -4.76 10.66 21.39
C ASN A 50 -4.35 9.45 20.53
N ASN A 51 -3.57 8.55 21.10
CA ASN A 51 -3.24 7.29 20.42
C ASN A 51 -4.49 6.48 20.13
N VAL A 52 -4.68 6.17 18.84
CA VAL A 52 -5.76 5.28 18.40
C VAL A 52 -5.38 3.84 18.77
N LYS A 53 -6.20 3.18 19.59
CA LYS A 53 -5.99 1.76 19.96
C LYS A 53 -6.10 0.87 18.73
N VAL A 54 -5.33 -0.22 18.71
CA VAL A 54 -5.25 -1.12 17.54
C VAL A 54 -5.99 -2.42 17.80
N ILE A 55 -6.78 -2.87 16.81
CA ILE A 55 -7.42 -4.17 16.77
C ILE A 55 -6.66 -5.03 15.75
N ALA A 56 -6.03 -6.10 16.17
CA ALA A 56 -5.47 -7.10 15.28
C ALA A 56 -6.57 -8.05 14.77
N LYS A 57 -6.56 -8.35 13.49
CA LYS A 57 -7.52 -9.29 12.85
C LYS A 57 -7.49 -10.69 13.47
N ASP A 58 -6.29 -11.19 13.77
CA ASP A 58 -6.00 -12.52 14.30
C ASP A 58 -4.63 -12.53 14.99
N LYS A 59 -4.22 -13.68 15.58
CA LYS A 59 -2.94 -13.83 16.27
C LYS A 59 -1.73 -13.53 15.36
N LYS A 60 -1.80 -13.86 14.08
CA LYS A 60 -0.72 -13.58 13.14
C LYS A 60 -0.55 -12.07 12.96
N ALA A 61 -1.65 -11.35 12.73
CA ALA A 61 -1.63 -9.89 12.61
C ALA A 61 -1.16 -9.24 13.92
N GLN A 62 -1.52 -9.79 15.08
CA GLN A 62 -1.05 -9.33 16.39
C GLN A 62 0.48 -9.46 16.51
N GLN A 63 1.02 -10.61 16.14
CA GLN A 63 2.47 -10.84 16.14
C GLN A 63 3.20 -9.89 15.19
N GLU A 64 2.70 -9.70 13.96
CA GLU A 64 3.29 -8.75 13.00
C GLU A 64 3.28 -7.30 13.52
N LEU A 65 2.27 -6.91 14.32
CA LEU A 65 2.20 -5.59 14.96
C LEU A 65 3.18 -5.49 16.13
N GLU A 66 3.30 -6.54 16.95
CA GLU A 66 4.25 -6.62 18.05
C GLU A 66 5.71 -6.50 17.57
N GLU A 67 6.05 -7.14 16.43
CA GLU A 67 7.37 -7.06 15.80
C GLU A 67 7.78 -5.62 15.40
N ILE A 68 6.78 -4.72 15.21
CA ILE A 68 7.00 -3.30 14.95
C ILE A 68 6.70 -2.39 16.16
N GLY A 69 6.60 -2.98 17.36
CA GLY A 69 6.41 -2.25 18.64
C GLY A 69 4.99 -1.71 18.86
N VAL A 70 3.96 -2.28 18.22
CA VAL A 70 2.57 -1.84 18.31
C VAL A 70 1.73 -2.80 19.13
N GLU A 71 1.25 -2.31 20.29
CA GLU A 71 0.29 -3.05 21.10
C GLU A 71 -1.08 -3.13 20.43
N SER A 72 -1.74 -4.29 20.50
CA SER A 72 -3.05 -4.49 19.92
C SER A 72 -3.91 -5.49 20.69
N VAL A 73 -5.24 -5.32 20.58
CA VAL A 73 -6.21 -6.29 21.06
C VAL A 73 -6.69 -7.17 19.91
N LEU A 74 -7.06 -8.41 20.21
CA LEU A 74 -7.61 -9.29 19.18
C LEU A 74 -9.07 -8.94 18.84
N TYR A 75 -9.41 -9.08 17.55
CA TYR A 75 -10.82 -9.09 17.13
C TYR A 75 -11.54 -10.34 17.71
N PRO A 76 -12.81 -10.23 18.19
CA PRO A 76 -13.71 -9.08 18.10
C PRO A 76 -13.46 -8.00 19.15
N ALA A 77 -13.65 -6.75 18.76
CA ALA A 77 -13.65 -5.59 19.64
C ALA A 77 -14.87 -4.68 19.32
N PHE A 78 -15.29 -3.87 20.29
CA PHE A 78 -16.53 -3.08 20.21
C PHE A 78 -16.23 -1.58 20.36
N PRO A 79 -15.55 -0.96 19.37
CA PRO A 79 -15.21 0.47 19.42
C PRO A 79 -16.45 1.36 19.24
N LYS A 80 -16.33 2.63 19.60
CA LYS A 80 -17.32 3.67 19.26
C LYS A 80 -17.32 3.98 17.76
N GLY A 81 -16.13 3.98 17.15
CA GLY A 81 -15.89 4.12 15.73
C GLY A 81 -14.65 3.35 15.30
N VAL A 82 -14.56 2.96 14.05
CA VAL A 82 -13.44 2.15 13.54
C VAL A 82 -12.85 2.73 12.27
N ILE A 83 -11.51 2.74 12.22
CA ILE A 83 -10.71 3.08 11.06
C ILE A 83 -10.07 1.80 10.54
N MET A 84 -9.92 1.64 9.23
CA MET A 84 -9.31 0.45 8.62
C MET A 84 -8.64 0.77 7.29
N CYS A 85 -7.51 0.17 6.99
CA CYS A 85 -6.82 0.36 5.72
C CYS A 85 -7.29 -0.64 4.64
N ARG A 86 -8.59 -0.94 4.61
CA ARG A 86 -9.25 -1.84 3.63
C ARG A 86 -10.78 -1.83 3.76
N GLN A 87 -11.45 -2.64 2.96
CA GLN A 87 -12.92 -2.76 2.95
C GLN A 87 -13.39 -3.85 3.93
N ALA A 88 -13.08 -3.71 5.21
CA ALA A 88 -13.44 -4.69 6.23
C ALA A 88 -14.70 -4.27 7.06
N GLY A 89 -15.52 -3.36 6.56
CA GLY A 89 -16.74 -2.88 7.24
C GLY A 89 -17.70 -3.98 7.64
N TYR A 90 -17.72 -5.10 6.91
CA TYR A 90 -18.52 -6.28 7.25
C TYR A 90 -18.16 -6.93 8.60
N LYS A 91 -16.97 -6.68 9.14
CA LYS A 91 -16.57 -7.16 10.46
C LYS A 91 -17.17 -6.33 11.61
N PHE A 92 -17.63 -5.13 11.31
CA PHE A 92 -18.19 -4.17 12.26
C PHE A 92 -19.63 -3.82 11.86
N PRO A 93 -20.58 -4.75 12.02
CA PRO A 93 -21.90 -4.65 11.41
C PRO A 93 -22.89 -3.72 12.12
N ALA A 94 -22.54 -3.15 13.28
CA ALA A 94 -23.39 -2.18 13.97
C ALA A 94 -23.60 -0.94 13.09
N SER A 95 -24.86 -0.60 12.77
CA SER A 95 -25.21 0.46 11.82
C SER A 95 -24.91 1.86 12.33
N ARG A 96 -24.98 2.06 13.64
CA ARG A 96 -24.69 3.35 14.31
C ARG A 96 -23.21 3.62 14.53
N MET A 97 -22.35 2.60 14.30
CA MET A 97 -20.89 2.76 14.38
C MET A 97 -20.38 3.44 13.11
N ILE A 98 -19.66 4.54 13.25
CA ILE A 98 -18.98 5.19 12.12
C ILE A 98 -17.76 4.36 11.71
N LYS A 99 -17.67 4.06 10.42
CA LYS A 99 -16.64 3.23 9.81
C LYS A 99 -15.90 4.00 8.74
N VAL A 100 -14.61 4.17 8.91
CA VAL A 100 -13.74 4.88 7.96
C VAL A 100 -12.76 3.89 7.35
N GLY A 101 -12.80 3.74 6.05
CA GLY A 101 -11.80 2.97 5.30
C GLY A 101 -10.75 3.88 4.68
N MET A 102 -9.58 3.33 4.35
CA MET A 102 -8.58 3.98 3.52
C MET A 102 -7.85 2.96 2.64
N ARG A 103 -7.13 3.46 1.66
CA ARG A 103 -6.32 2.63 0.77
C ARG A 103 -5.17 1.95 1.50
N HIS A 104 -4.93 0.66 1.19
CA HIS A 104 -3.74 -0.07 1.60
C HIS A 104 -2.63 -0.09 0.53
N GLY A 105 -2.95 0.33 -0.69
CA GLY A 105 -2.01 0.49 -1.80
C GLY A 105 -2.13 1.89 -2.39
N ALA A 106 -1.04 2.39 -2.97
CA ALA A 106 -0.89 3.77 -3.42
C ALA A 106 -1.90 4.22 -4.49
N TYR A 107 -2.35 3.32 -5.35
CA TYR A 107 -3.40 3.59 -6.34
C TYR A 107 -4.00 2.26 -6.81
N THR A 108 -5.26 2.28 -7.27
CA THR A 108 -5.82 1.03 -7.76
C THR A 108 -5.57 0.85 -9.27
N PHE A 109 -4.62 -0.03 -9.57
CA PHE A 109 -4.34 -0.48 -10.94
C PHE A 109 -5.25 -1.62 -11.40
N LYS A 110 -6.38 -1.82 -10.73
CA LYS A 110 -7.34 -2.90 -11.00
C LYS A 110 -8.75 -2.32 -10.97
N PRO A 111 -9.74 -2.97 -11.62
CA PRO A 111 -11.13 -2.59 -11.46
C PRO A 111 -11.54 -2.63 -9.98
N PHE A 112 -12.45 -1.75 -9.61
CA PHE A 112 -13.06 -1.82 -8.28
C PHE A 112 -13.87 -3.11 -8.15
N ALA A 113 -13.46 -3.96 -7.23
CA ALA A 113 -14.17 -5.18 -6.86
C ALA A 113 -14.97 -4.96 -5.57
N ASN A 114 -16.06 -5.71 -5.39
CA ASN A 114 -16.86 -5.70 -4.16
C ASN A 114 -17.39 -4.29 -3.77
N THR A 115 -18.03 -3.61 -4.70
CA THR A 115 -18.62 -2.26 -4.48
C THR A 115 -19.53 -2.20 -3.26
N LYS A 116 -20.30 -3.27 -2.98
CA LYS A 116 -21.12 -3.41 -1.77
C LYS A 116 -20.30 -3.36 -0.47
N GLY A 117 -19.04 -3.81 -0.51
CA GLY A 117 -18.14 -3.75 0.65
C GLY A 117 -17.67 -2.34 0.97
N TYR A 118 -17.47 -1.49 -0.06
CA TYR A 118 -17.19 -0.06 0.15
C TYR A 118 -18.36 0.66 0.78
N ASN A 119 -19.58 0.41 0.29
CA ASN A 119 -20.79 1.07 0.76
C ASN A 119 -21.28 0.59 2.15
N LEU A 120 -20.53 -0.29 2.82
CA LEU A 120 -20.65 -0.56 4.27
C LEU A 120 -19.90 0.46 5.13
N LEU A 121 -19.11 1.34 4.51
CA LEU A 121 -18.32 2.36 5.17
C LEU A 121 -18.99 3.72 5.00
N ASP A 122 -18.90 4.57 6.02
CA ASP A 122 -19.38 5.93 5.95
C ASP A 122 -18.47 6.81 5.10
N TYR A 123 -17.16 6.57 5.20
CA TYR A 123 -16.13 7.24 4.41
C TYR A 123 -15.06 6.23 3.95
N PHE A 124 -14.52 6.44 2.74
CA PHE A 124 -13.37 5.71 2.26
C PHE A 124 -12.35 6.66 1.65
N TYR A 125 -11.18 6.76 2.30
CA TYR A 125 -10.09 7.62 1.84
C TYR A 125 -9.40 7.04 0.62
N MET A 126 -9.42 7.80 -0.45
CA MET A 126 -8.82 7.50 -1.75
C MET A 126 -7.64 8.42 -2.03
N THR A 127 -6.82 8.05 -2.98
CA THR A 127 -5.55 8.74 -3.21
C THR A 127 -5.70 9.99 -4.06
N SER A 128 -6.76 10.09 -4.90
CA SER A 128 -7.02 11.25 -5.75
C SER A 128 -8.50 11.45 -6.06
N ASN A 129 -8.85 12.64 -6.53
CA ASN A 129 -10.19 12.93 -7.04
C ASN A 129 -10.54 12.05 -8.25
N ARG A 130 -9.57 11.77 -9.13
CA ARG A 130 -9.79 10.84 -10.26
C ARG A 130 -10.17 9.44 -9.77
N GLU A 131 -9.56 8.95 -8.69
CA GLU A 131 -9.94 7.67 -8.10
C GLU A 131 -11.35 7.71 -7.51
N VAL A 132 -11.76 8.81 -6.88
CA VAL A 132 -13.12 9.03 -6.37
C VAL A 132 -14.15 9.02 -7.51
N GLU A 133 -13.87 9.69 -8.63
CA GLU A 133 -14.72 9.67 -9.83
C GLU A 133 -14.91 8.25 -10.36
N ARG A 134 -13.80 7.51 -10.59
CA ARG A 134 -13.84 6.11 -11.03
C ARG A 134 -14.63 5.21 -10.05
N ALA A 135 -14.56 5.49 -8.76
CA ALA A 135 -15.33 4.78 -7.74
C ALA A 135 -16.83 5.09 -7.84
N LYS A 136 -17.20 6.36 -8.04
CA LYS A 136 -18.60 6.80 -8.26
C LYS A 136 -19.22 6.11 -9.49
N ASP A 137 -18.48 6.01 -10.59
CA ASP A 137 -18.92 5.32 -11.81
C ASP A 137 -19.25 3.83 -11.57
N LYS A 138 -18.72 3.26 -10.49
CA LYS A 138 -19.01 1.89 -10.03
C LYS A 138 -20.02 1.82 -8.87
N GLY A 139 -20.67 2.96 -8.54
CA GLY A 139 -21.67 3.03 -7.47
C GLY A 139 -21.07 3.06 -6.06
N ILE A 140 -19.81 3.47 -5.90
CA ILE A 140 -19.15 3.68 -4.60
C ILE A 140 -19.24 5.16 -4.25
N ASN A 141 -20.05 5.52 -3.23
CA ASN A 141 -20.39 6.90 -2.91
C ASN A 141 -19.68 7.45 -1.65
N CYS A 142 -18.92 6.62 -0.93
CA CYS A 142 -18.24 6.99 0.31
C CYS A 142 -16.80 7.52 0.10
N GLY A 143 -16.37 7.71 -1.14
CA GLY A 143 -15.01 8.12 -1.49
C GLY A 143 -14.68 9.57 -1.13
N LEU A 144 -13.51 9.80 -0.53
CA LEU A 144 -12.95 11.12 -0.25
C LEU A 144 -11.45 11.12 -0.59
N ALA A 145 -11.04 12.04 -1.47
CA ALA A 145 -9.64 12.19 -1.85
C ALA A 145 -8.82 12.85 -0.72
N ILE A 146 -7.78 12.17 -0.25
CA ILE A 146 -6.86 12.70 0.78
C ILE A 146 -5.37 12.56 0.41
N GLY A 147 -5.04 11.87 -0.68
CA GLY A 147 -3.70 11.42 -0.99
C GLY A 147 -3.37 10.06 -0.37
N PHE A 148 -2.08 9.73 -0.29
CA PHE A 148 -1.64 8.44 0.27
C PHE A 148 -0.65 8.65 1.44
N PRO A 149 -1.09 8.53 2.71
CA PRO A 149 -0.30 8.85 3.89
C PRO A 149 1.03 8.10 4.02
N LYS A 150 1.13 6.87 3.49
CA LYS A 150 2.37 6.09 3.49
C LYS A 150 3.52 6.79 2.76
N LEU A 151 3.22 7.70 1.83
CA LEU A 151 4.23 8.46 1.08
C LEU A 151 4.71 9.72 1.82
N ASP A 152 3.96 10.21 2.81
CA ASP A 152 4.30 11.45 3.52
C ASP A 152 5.75 11.47 4.02
N PRO A 153 6.31 10.37 4.63
CA PRO A 153 7.69 10.36 5.12
C PRO A 153 8.77 10.66 4.08
N PHE A 154 8.49 10.46 2.80
CA PHE A 154 9.43 10.82 1.75
C PHE A 154 9.46 12.33 1.50
N PHE A 155 8.31 12.98 1.58
CA PHE A 155 8.14 14.40 1.24
C PHE A 155 8.34 15.31 2.46
N ASP A 156 8.09 14.83 3.69
CA ASP A 156 8.26 15.59 4.94
C ASP A 156 9.67 15.50 5.55
N GLY A 157 10.58 14.73 4.89
CA GLY A 157 11.95 14.55 5.34
C GLY A 157 12.14 13.50 6.44
N SER A 158 11.09 12.79 6.86
CA SER A 158 11.18 11.74 7.89
C SER A 158 12.07 10.56 7.48
N ILE A 159 12.22 10.30 6.17
CA ILE A 159 13.21 9.33 5.66
C ILE A 159 14.57 10.03 5.57
N THR A 160 15.33 9.97 6.65
CA THR A 160 16.63 10.62 6.81
C THR A 160 17.75 9.97 5.98
N SER A 161 18.84 10.71 5.76
CA SER A 161 20.07 10.15 5.15
C SER A 161 20.64 8.99 5.98
N GLY A 162 20.54 9.06 7.33
CA GLY A 162 20.93 7.96 8.22
C GLY A 162 20.17 6.67 7.88
N ARG A 163 18.84 6.75 7.74
CA ARG A 163 18.01 5.59 7.37
C ARG A 163 18.37 5.02 5.99
N VAL A 164 18.67 5.88 5.04
CA VAL A 164 19.12 5.46 3.70
C VAL A 164 20.48 4.71 3.79
N ASN A 165 21.40 5.21 4.60
CA ASN A 165 22.72 4.57 4.79
C ASN A 165 22.61 3.23 5.52
N GLU A 166 21.74 3.10 6.52
CA GLU A 166 21.43 1.83 7.18
C GLU A 166 20.95 0.79 6.16
N ILE A 167 19.96 1.16 5.32
CA ILE A 167 19.45 0.25 4.28
C ILE A 167 20.56 -0.16 3.31
N ARG A 168 21.43 0.78 2.91
CA ARG A 168 22.57 0.47 2.03
C ARG A 168 23.53 -0.54 2.66
N ALA A 169 23.82 -0.36 3.95
CA ALA A 169 24.69 -1.27 4.71
C ALA A 169 24.05 -2.65 4.87
N ASP A 170 22.79 -2.71 5.32
CA ASP A 170 22.05 -3.96 5.58
C ASP A 170 21.88 -4.78 4.28
N ALA A 171 21.63 -4.11 3.16
CA ALA A 171 21.49 -4.75 1.87
C ALA A 171 22.82 -5.05 1.17
N GLY A 172 23.95 -4.67 1.76
CA GLY A 172 25.28 -4.87 1.16
C GLY A 172 25.45 -4.15 -0.17
N ILE A 173 24.90 -2.93 -0.29
CA ILE A 173 24.92 -2.16 -1.54
C ILE A 173 26.35 -1.66 -1.81
N ASP A 174 26.89 -2.04 -2.96
CA ASP A 174 28.12 -1.50 -3.53
C ASP A 174 27.81 -0.18 -4.25
N ASN A 175 28.37 0.92 -3.75
CA ASN A 175 28.13 2.25 -4.32
C ASN A 175 28.68 2.44 -5.76
N ALA A 176 29.56 1.55 -6.22
CA ALA A 176 30.06 1.58 -7.60
C ALA A 176 29.08 0.97 -8.61
N ARG A 177 28.00 0.33 -8.14
CA ARG A 177 27.00 -0.33 -9.00
C ARG A 177 25.61 0.29 -8.81
N PRO A 178 24.83 0.43 -9.89
CA PRO A 178 23.45 0.87 -9.80
C PRO A 178 22.60 -0.09 -8.94
N THR A 179 21.63 0.48 -8.23
CA THR A 179 20.70 -0.28 -7.39
C THR A 179 19.33 -0.39 -8.07
N ILE A 180 18.89 -1.61 -8.32
CA ILE A 180 17.65 -1.93 -9.00
C ILE A 180 16.66 -2.54 -8.01
N LEU A 181 15.45 -1.99 -7.95
CA LEU A 181 14.34 -2.55 -7.17
C LEU A 181 13.39 -3.33 -8.06
N PHE A 182 13.28 -4.63 -7.81
CA PHE A 182 12.26 -5.48 -8.42
C PHE A 182 11.02 -5.57 -7.55
N THR A 183 9.84 -5.40 -8.16
CA THR A 183 8.54 -5.62 -7.53
C THR A 183 7.60 -6.39 -8.44
N ALA A 184 6.70 -7.18 -7.87
CA ALA A 184 5.69 -7.88 -8.66
C ALA A 184 4.37 -8.10 -7.90
N THR A 185 3.31 -8.25 -8.67
CA THR A 185 2.07 -8.90 -8.23
C THR A 185 2.35 -10.38 -7.95
N TRP A 186 1.50 -11.12 -7.20
CA TRP A 186 1.75 -12.55 -6.90
C TRP A 186 1.63 -13.43 -8.14
N ASN A 187 2.40 -14.52 -8.18
CA ASN A 187 2.57 -15.42 -9.34
C ASN A 187 1.25 -15.94 -9.95
N ASP A 188 0.25 -16.26 -9.14
CA ASP A 188 -1.03 -16.82 -9.61
C ASP A 188 -2.10 -15.75 -9.90
N SER A 189 -1.70 -14.48 -9.99
CA SER A 189 -2.63 -13.36 -10.26
C SER A 189 -3.13 -13.32 -11.71
N GLY A 190 -2.46 -14.00 -12.64
CA GLY A 190 -2.67 -13.91 -14.08
C GLY A 190 -2.15 -12.64 -14.76
N ILE A 191 -1.59 -11.70 -13.96
CA ILE A 191 -1.06 -10.40 -14.42
C ILE A 191 0.30 -10.09 -13.76
N SER A 192 1.07 -11.11 -13.40
CA SER A 192 2.38 -10.99 -12.75
C SER A 192 3.52 -11.30 -13.70
N ALA A 193 4.60 -10.55 -13.58
CA ALA A 193 5.86 -10.80 -14.25
C ALA A 193 6.87 -11.58 -13.38
N VAL A 194 6.52 -11.93 -12.14
CA VAL A 194 7.49 -12.57 -11.23
C VAL A 194 8.09 -13.83 -11.84
N ASN A 195 7.29 -14.65 -12.53
CA ASN A 195 7.75 -15.87 -13.18
C ASN A 195 8.71 -15.64 -14.36
N ILE A 196 8.79 -14.40 -14.88
CA ILE A 196 9.70 -14.06 -15.98
C ILE A 196 11.12 -13.87 -15.45
N TRP A 197 11.28 -13.29 -14.25
CA TRP A 197 12.55 -12.78 -13.79
C TRP A 197 13.11 -13.43 -12.51
N PHE A 198 12.27 -14.08 -11.66
CA PHE A 198 12.70 -14.51 -10.32
C PHE A 198 13.88 -15.50 -10.31
N ASP A 199 14.00 -16.36 -11.34
CA ASP A 199 15.08 -17.34 -11.47
C ASP A 199 16.30 -16.82 -12.24
N LYS A 200 16.22 -15.62 -12.79
CA LYS A 200 17.28 -14.94 -13.55
C LYS A 200 18.05 -13.90 -12.74
N LEU A 201 17.62 -13.60 -11.52
CA LEU A 201 18.23 -12.57 -10.68
C LEU A 201 19.74 -12.77 -10.49
N ALA A 202 20.20 -14.01 -10.33
CA ALA A 202 21.61 -14.32 -10.14
C ALA A 202 22.52 -13.79 -11.26
N SER A 203 22.05 -13.74 -12.51
CA SER A 203 22.81 -13.21 -13.63
C SER A 203 23.01 -11.69 -13.57
N LEU A 204 22.05 -10.99 -12.95
CA LEU A 204 22.05 -9.53 -12.82
C LEU A 204 22.92 -9.03 -11.67
N THR A 205 23.18 -9.86 -10.64
CA THR A 205 23.97 -9.45 -9.46
C THR A 205 25.42 -9.09 -9.75
N LYS A 206 25.94 -9.48 -10.90
CA LYS A 206 27.29 -9.10 -11.35
C LYS A 206 27.37 -7.62 -11.74
N LYS A 207 26.28 -7.06 -12.25
CA LYS A 207 26.21 -5.68 -12.77
C LYS A 207 25.53 -4.73 -11.79
N TYR A 208 24.54 -5.20 -11.02
CA TYR A 208 23.62 -4.38 -10.24
C TYR A 208 23.52 -4.84 -8.79
N ASN A 209 23.24 -3.92 -7.88
CA ASN A 209 22.70 -4.25 -6.57
C ASN A 209 21.20 -4.55 -6.74
N LEU A 210 20.73 -5.65 -6.18
CA LEU A 210 19.34 -6.08 -6.36
C LEU A 210 18.56 -6.03 -5.05
N LEU A 211 17.59 -5.15 -4.99
CA LEU A 211 16.54 -5.11 -3.97
C LEU A 211 15.28 -5.77 -4.55
N VAL A 212 14.66 -6.67 -3.82
CA VAL A 212 13.45 -7.36 -4.29
C VAL A 212 12.35 -7.28 -3.25
N THR A 213 11.17 -6.88 -3.66
CA THR A 213 9.95 -7.02 -2.87
C THR A 213 8.90 -7.78 -3.67
N VAL A 214 8.21 -8.72 -3.04
CA VAL A 214 7.16 -9.50 -3.68
C VAL A 214 5.88 -9.46 -2.86
N HIS A 215 4.76 -9.66 -3.53
CA HIS A 215 3.46 -9.66 -2.86
C HIS A 215 3.39 -10.73 -1.75
N PRO A 216 2.72 -10.47 -0.60
CA PRO A 216 2.57 -11.47 0.46
C PRO A 216 2.03 -12.83 0.01
N TRP A 217 1.21 -12.87 -1.03
CA TRP A 217 0.63 -14.09 -1.60
C TRP A 217 1.52 -14.79 -2.66
N THR A 218 2.71 -14.25 -2.95
CA THR A 218 3.68 -14.96 -3.79
C THR A 218 4.04 -16.28 -3.13
N SER A 219 4.20 -17.34 -3.92
CA SER A 219 4.48 -18.70 -3.43
C SER A 219 5.73 -18.75 -2.55
N THR A 220 5.73 -19.66 -1.59
CA THR A 220 6.88 -19.86 -0.69
C THR A 220 8.13 -20.28 -1.44
N GLU A 221 7.98 -21.07 -2.50
CA GLU A 221 9.07 -21.51 -3.37
C GLU A 221 9.79 -20.33 -4.03
N ILE A 222 9.03 -19.42 -4.65
CA ILE A 222 9.60 -18.22 -5.30
C ILE A 222 10.29 -17.33 -4.25
N LYS A 223 9.65 -17.09 -3.11
CA LYS A 223 10.25 -16.32 -2.01
C LYS A 223 11.56 -16.94 -1.51
N HIS A 224 11.57 -18.25 -1.33
CA HIS A 224 12.77 -18.97 -0.89
C HIS A 224 13.90 -18.84 -1.90
N LYS A 225 13.62 -19.06 -3.19
CA LYS A 225 14.61 -18.95 -4.25
C LYS A 225 15.19 -17.54 -4.35
N ILE A 226 14.37 -16.50 -4.26
CA ILE A 226 14.84 -15.11 -4.23
C ILE A 226 15.73 -14.88 -3.00
N ALA A 227 15.27 -15.31 -1.81
CA ALA A 227 15.99 -15.09 -0.54
C ALA A 227 17.34 -15.82 -0.47
N THR A 228 17.48 -16.96 -1.18
CA THR A 228 18.72 -17.75 -1.22
C THR A 228 19.63 -17.40 -2.39
N THR A 229 19.22 -16.52 -3.30
CA THR A 229 20.05 -16.06 -4.42
C THR A 229 21.11 -15.10 -3.90
N LYS A 230 22.39 -15.49 -4.03
CA LYS A 230 23.53 -14.68 -3.58
C LYS A 230 23.55 -13.32 -4.28
N GLY A 231 23.70 -12.25 -3.50
CA GLY A 231 23.74 -10.86 -4.01
C GLY A 231 22.36 -10.24 -4.26
N VAL A 232 21.28 -10.93 -3.84
CA VAL A 232 19.92 -10.40 -3.85
C VAL A 232 19.47 -10.11 -2.42
N TYR A 233 18.96 -8.91 -2.17
CA TYR A 233 18.35 -8.54 -0.89
C TYR A 233 16.83 -8.60 -1.00
N LEU A 234 16.22 -9.59 -0.35
CA LEU A 234 14.77 -9.68 -0.23
C LEU A 234 14.27 -8.78 0.90
N ILE A 235 13.51 -7.75 0.55
CA ILE A 235 12.89 -6.82 1.49
C ILE A 235 11.80 -7.55 2.28
N LYS A 236 11.97 -7.66 3.59
CA LYS A 236 11.04 -8.35 4.50
C LYS A 236 10.05 -7.42 5.17
N THR A 237 10.36 -6.11 5.20
CA THR A 237 9.48 -5.11 5.82
C THR A 237 8.33 -4.71 4.90
N VAL A 238 7.22 -4.29 5.51
CA VAL A 238 6.07 -3.70 4.80
C VAL A 238 6.32 -2.25 4.36
N ASP A 239 7.33 -1.58 4.95
CA ASP A 239 7.73 -0.24 4.58
C ASP A 239 8.76 -0.28 3.45
N VAL A 240 8.27 -0.24 2.21
CA VAL A 240 9.10 -0.30 1.00
C VAL A 240 9.58 1.09 0.54
N VAL A 241 8.95 2.17 1.00
CA VAL A 241 9.24 3.54 0.53
C VAL A 241 10.72 3.94 0.71
N PRO A 242 11.39 3.65 1.85
CA PRO A 242 12.83 3.93 1.98
C PRO A 242 13.71 3.15 0.98
N TYR A 243 13.32 1.93 0.61
CA TYR A 243 14.04 1.12 -0.39
C TYR A 243 13.84 1.66 -1.81
N ILE A 244 12.64 2.18 -2.13
CA ILE A 244 12.40 2.90 -3.39
C ILE A 244 13.31 4.14 -3.45
N LYS A 245 13.48 4.85 -2.33
CA LYS A 245 14.39 6.01 -2.27
C LYS A 245 15.83 5.63 -2.59
N VAL A 246 16.30 4.48 -2.13
CA VAL A 246 17.65 3.94 -2.37
C VAL A 246 17.84 3.47 -3.82
N ALA A 247 16.81 2.94 -4.47
CA ALA A 247 16.90 2.42 -5.83
C ALA A 247 17.11 3.53 -6.86
N ASP A 248 17.91 3.23 -7.90
CA ASP A 248 18.09 4.09 -9.08
C ASP A 248 16.98 3.83 -10.11
N ILE A 249 16.57 2.58 -10.29
CA ILE A 249 15.52 2.15 -11.21
C ILE A 249 14.58 1.18 -10.49
N CYS A 250 13.29 1.25 -10.80
CA CYS A 250 12.29 0.29 -10.35
C CYS A 250 11.83 -0.59 -11.53
N ILE A 251 11.68 -1.89 -11.29
CA ILE A 251 11.21 -2.85 -12.28
C ILE A 251 9.99 -3.58 -11.75
N GLY A 252 8.93 -3.68 -12.54
CA GLY A 252 7.70 -4.31 -12.07
C GLY A 252 6.73 -4.74 -13.17
N ASP A 253 5.45 -4.91 -12.75
CA ASP A 253 4.36 -5.33 -13.63
C ASP A 253 3.11 -4.43 -13.49
N THR A 254 2.15 -4.83 -12.67
CA THR A 254 0.90 -4.14 -12.36
C THR A 254 0.70 -3.94 -10.85
N SER A 255 1.78 -4.07 -10.09
CA SER A 255 1.78 -3.85 -8.64
C SER A 255 1.51 -2.37 -8.30
N SER A 256 0.74 -2.11 -7.24
CA SER A 256 0.51 -0.75 -6.74
C SER A 256 1.78 -0.04 -6.27
N ILE A 257 2.87 -0.77 -6.02
CA ILE A 257 4.19 -0.22 -5.72
C ILE A 257 4.73 0.62 -6.89
N LEU A 258 4.31 0.36 -8.13
CA LEU A 258 4.67 1.22 -9.28
C LEU A 258 4.19 2.66 -9.09
N ALA A 259 3.03 2.87 -8.46
CA ALA A 259 2.57 4.22 -8.15
C ALA A 259 3.44 4.89 -7.07
N GLU A 260 3.94 4.11 -6.09
CA GLU A 260 4.92 4.59 -5.12
C GLU A 260 6.25 4.97 -5.81
N CYS A 261 6.74 4.12 -6.73
CA CYS A 261 7.94 4.42 -7.53
C CYS A 261 7.76 5.68 -8.40
N CYS A 262 6.58 5.83 -9.03
CA CYS A 262 6.23 7.02 -9.82
C CYS A 262 6.18 8.28 -8.96
N ALA A 263 5.59 8.20 -7.76
CA ALA A 263 5.51 9.31 -6.81
C ALA A 263 6.90 9.81 -6.39
N LEU A 264 7.88 8.90 -6.27
CA LEU A 264 9.28 9.21 -5.94
C LEU A 264 10.12 9.57 -7.18
N ASP A 265 9.48 9.81 -8.31
CA ASP A 265 10.08 10.15 -9.62
C ASP A 265 11.18 9.17 -10.08
N LYS A 266 11.07 7.89 -9.74
CA LYS A 266 12.02 6.87 -10.18
C LYS A 266 11.78 6.50 -11.64
N PRO A 267 12.84 6.30 -12.47
CA PRO A 267 12.70 5.62 -13.75
C PRO A 267 12.13 4.21 -13.55
N ILE A 268 11.16 3.82 -14.40
CA ILE A 268 10.42 2.56 -14.19
C ILE A 268 10.43 1.74 -15.48
N ILE A 269 10.81 0.47 -15.36
CA ILE A 269 10.62 -0.54 -16.41
C ILE A 269 9.47 -1.46 -16.00
N THR A 270 8.57 -1.75 -16.92
CA THR A 270 7.50 -2.74 -16.69
C THR A 270 7.51 -3.83 -17.74
N PHE A 271 7.37 -5.08 -17.29
CA PHE A 271 7.07 -6.18 -18.19
C PHE A 271 5.62 -6.07 -18.66
N LYS A 272 5.41 -6.21 -19.98
CA LYS A 272 4.07 -6.38 -20.52
C LYS A 272 3.54 -7.75 -20.09
N VAL A 273 2.44 -7.73 -19.36
CA VAL A 273 1.74 -8.94 -18.93
C VAL A 273 0.44 -9.10 -19.72
N ALA A 274 -0.02 -10.35 -19.85
CA ALA A 274 -1.27 -10.66 -20.53
C ALA A 274 -2.46 -9.96 -19.86
N ASP A 275 -3.51 -9.67 -20.64
CA ASP A 275 -4.76 -9.20 -20.12
C ASP A 275 -5.49 -10.33 -19.37
N GLY A 276 -6.05 -10.01 -18.21
CA GLY A 276 -6.80 -10.94 -17.39
C GLY A 276 -8.07 -10.30 -16.84
N LYS A 277 -8.84 -11.03 -16.05
CA LYS A 277 -10.06 -10.54 -15.39
C LYS A 277 -9.84 -9.30 -14.51
N ARG A 278 -8.59 -9.00 -14.16
CA ARG A 278 -8.18 -7.86 -13.33
C ARG A 278 -7.55 -6.72 -14.13
N THR A 279 -7.56 -6.79 -15.45
CA THR A 279 -7.04 -5.71 -16.30
C THR A 279 -8.08 -4.58 -16.40
N ASP A 280 -7.64 -3.37 -16.11
CA ASP A 280 -8.37 -2.13 -16.36
C ASP A 280 -7.64 -1.41 -17.51
N LYS A 281 -8.34 -1.17 -18.63
CA LYS A 281 -7.74 -0.62 -19.85
C LYS A 281 -7.18 0.79 -19.65
N GLU A 282 -7.92 1.66 -18.95
CA GLU A 282 -7.50 3.04 -18.65
C GLU A 282 -6.20 3.03 -17.84
N VAL A 283 -6.14 2.16 -16.84
CA VAL A 283 -4.96 2.03 -15.98
C VAL A 283 -3.78 1.39 -16.70
N LYS A 284 -4.02 0.41 -17.57
CA LYS A 284 -2.97 -0.18 -18.40
C LYS A 284 -2.34 0.86 -19.33
N GLN A 285 -3.16 1.73 -19.92
CA GLN A 285 -2.69 2.86 -20.70
C GLN A 285 -1.85 3.81 -19.85
N LEU A 286 -2.35 4.21 -18.68
CA LEU A 286 -1.62 5.09 -17.74
C LEU A 286 -0.24 4.50 -17.41
N ILE A 287 -0.14 3.21 -17.06
CA ILE A 287 1.14 2.54 -16.79
C ILE A 287 2.07 2.65 -18.01
N SER A 288 1.57 2.42 -19.22
CA SER A 288 2.38 2.49 -20.44
C SER A 288 2.94 3.89 -20.73
N GLU A 289 2.24 4.94 -20.31
CA GLU A 289 2.65 6.31 -20.49
C GLU A 289 3.87 6.68 -19.65
N PHE A 290 3.86 6.32 -18.35
CA PHE A 290 4.91 6.73 -17.43
C PHE A 290 6.03 5.70 -17.22
N THR A 291 5.93 4.49 -17.82
CA THR A 291 6.95 3.43 -17.71
C THR A 291 7.57 3.07 -19.06
N THR A 292 8.79 2.57 -19.06
CA THR A 292 9.40 1.90 -20.21
C THR A 292 8.96 0.45 -20.23
N GLN A 293 8.20 0.05 -21.25
CA GLN A 293 7.66 -1.31 -21.34
C GLN A 293 8.57 -2.24 -22.12
N ILE A 294 8.81 -3.44 -21.58
CA ILE A 294 9.57 -4.52 -22.23
C ILE A 294 8.71 -5.78 -22.35
N ASN A 295 9.01 -6.62 -23.36
CA ASN A 295 8.27 -7.86 -23.61
C ASN A 295 8.99 -9.08 -23.02
N SER A 296 10.33 -9.03 -22.91
CA SER A 296 11.15 -10.13 -22.45
C SER A 296 12.30 -9.67 -21.57
N LEU A 297 12.95 -10.63 -20.91
CA LEU A 297 14.11 -10.35 -20.06
C LEU A 297 15.34 -9.92 -20.90
N ASP A 298 15.42 -10.35 -22.17
CA ASP A 298 16.53 -10.00 -23.05
C ASP A 298 16.60 -8.49 -23.37
N GLU A 299 15.47 -7.80 -23.26
CA GLU A 299 15.40 -6.34 -23.42
C GLU A 299 15.84 -5.57 -22.16
N LEU A 300 16.01 -6.28 -21.02
CA LEU A 300 16.13 -5.63 -19.71
C LEU A 300 17.43 -4.84 -19.57
N ASP A 301 18.58 -5.45 -19.81
CA ASP A 301 19.90 -4.80 -19.64
C ASP A 301 19.99 -3.52 -20.48
N LYS A 302 19.59 -3.59 -21.76
CA LYS A 302 19.58 -2.42 -22.65
C LYS A 302 18.71 -1.28 -22.12
N ASN A 303 17.53 -1.61 -21.57
CA ASN A 303 16.63 -0.60 -21.04
C ASN A 303 17.10 -0.05 -19.68
N ILE A 304 17.76 -0.85 -18.84
CA ILE A 304 18.41 -0.36 -17.62
C ILE A 304 19.49 0.66 -18.00
N GLU A 305 20.41 0.31 -18.90
CA GLU A 305 21.48 1.21 -19.36
C GLU A 305 20.92 2.50 -19.96
N LEU A 306 19.86 2.41 -20.77
CA LEU A 306 19.18 3.57 -21.34
C LEU A 306 18.64 4.51 -20.24
N LEU A 307 17.97 3.97 -19.22
CA LEU A 307 17.39 4.79 -18.15
C LEU A 307 18.43 5.33 -17.17
N LEU A 308 19.55 4.61 -16.94
CA LEU A 308 20.67 5.11 -16.14
C LEU A 308 21.38 6.30 -16.83
N THR A 309 21.49 6.23 -18.17
CA THR A 309 22.07 7.31 -18.97
C THR A 309 21.11 8.49 -19.13
N ASN A 310 19.81 8.23 -19.13
CA ASN A 310 18.74 9.23 -19.33
C ASN A 310 17.71 9.16 -18.19
N PRO A 311 18.05 9.53 -16.94
CA PRO A 311 17.17 9.36 -15.77
C PRO A 311 15.89 10.22 -15.86
N ASP A 312 15.92 11.31 -16.61
CA ASP A 312 14.76 12.19 -16.86
C ASP A 312 13.82 11.67 -17.97
N MET A 313 14.16 10.56 -18.61
CA MET A 313 13.27 9.93 -19.57
C MET A 313 11.90 9.64 -18.95
N LYS A 314 10.82 10.08 -19.61
CA LYS A 314 9.43 10.01 -19.12
C LYS A 314 9.14 10.75 -17.80
N LYS A 315 9.96 11.69 -17.38
CA LYS A 315 9.74 12.50 -16.17
C LYS A 315 8.43 13.29 -16.23
N VAL A 316 8.14 13.91 -17.38
CA VAL A 316 6.89 14.65 -17.61
C VAL A 316 5.68 13.71 -17.53
N GLN A 317 5.77 12.52 -18.09
CA GLN A 317 4.71 11.51 -18.02
C GLN A 317 4.50 11.02 -16.58
N ARG A 318 5.58 10.81 -15.81
CA ARG A 318 5.47 10.48 -14.36
C ARG A 318 4.81 11.63 -13.58
N ALA A 319 5.17 12.88 -13.85
CA ALA A 319 4.54 14.04 -13.23
C ALA A 319 3.03 14.12 -13.54
N ASN A 320 2.63 13.86 -14.78
CA ASN A 320 1.22 13.83 -15.19
C ASN A 320 0.48 12.65 -14.54
N ALA A 321 1.08 11.46 -14.51
CA ALA A 321 0.51 10.29 -13.84
C ALA A 321 0.31 10.54 -12.33
N ASN A 322 1.26 11.22 -11.68
CA ASN A 322 1.14 11.59 -10.27
C ASN A 322 -0.05 12.51 -9.99
N LYS A 323 -0.37 13.46 -10.89
CA LYS A 323 -1.59 14.28 -10.78
C LYS A 323 -2.86 13.43 -10.83
N VAL A 324 -2.88 12.41 -11.69
CA VAL A 324 -4.01 11.48 -11.79
C VAL A 324 -4.12 10.60 -10.54
N MET A 325 -2.98 10.07 -10.05
CA MET A 325 -2.96 9.08 -8.98
C MET A 325 -3.07 9.69 -7.58
N PHE A 326 -2.61 10.93 -7.37
CA PHE A 326 -2.45 11.51 -6.03
C PHE A 326 -2.98 12.95 -5.89
N ASP A 327 -3.41 13.62 -6.96
CA ASP A 327 -3.69 15.07 -7.04
C ASP A 327 -2.44 15.89 -6.63
N VAL A 328 -1.94 15.73 -5.40
CA VAL A 328 -0.77 16.43 -4.86
C VAL A 328 0.09 15.49 -4.00
N LEU A 329 1.41 15.64 -4.14
CA LEU A 329 2.43 14.93 -3.36
C LEU A 329 3.19 15.97 -2.51
N ASP A 330 2.64 16.32 -1.35
CA ASP A 330 3.11 17.40 -0.48
C ASP A 330 3.49 16.93 0.94
N GLY A 331 3.47 15.61 1.20
CA GLY A 331 3.75 15.05 2.52
C GLY A 331 2.67 15.34 3.57
N LYS A 332 1.46 15.71 3.15
CA LYS A 332 0.37 16.13 4.07
C LYS A 332 -0.90 15.28 3.91
N ALA A 333 -0.83 14.11 3.29
CA ALA A 333 -1.99 13.23 3.17
C ALA A 333 -2.47 12.74 4.55
N GLY A 334 -1.57 12.40 5.46
CA GLY A 334 -1.87 12.06 6.84
C GLY A 334 -2.54 13.21 7.59
N LEU A 335 -2.08 14.44 7.38
CA LEU A 335 -2.70 15.64 8.00
C LEU A 335 -4.14 15.83 7.47
N ARG A 336 -4.38 15.67 6.14
CA ARG A 336 -5.73 15.77 5.57
C ARG A 336 -6.66 14.71 6.15
N ALA A 337 -6.19 13.46 6.27
CA ALA A 337 -6.94 12.37 6.89
C ALA A 337 -7.24 12.68 8.37
N ALA A 338 -6.24 13.09 9.15
CA ALA A 338 -6.39 13.42 10.56
C ALA A 338 -7.39 14.56 10.77
N ASN A 339 -7.34 15.61 9.96
CA ASN A 339 -8.27 16.74 10.04
C ASN A 339 -9.72 16.30 9.78
N HIS A 340 -9.94 15.40 8.83
CA HIS A 340 -11.27 14.84 8.59
C HIS A 340 -11.71 13.91 9.74
N LEU A 341 -10.80 13.06 10.25
CA LEU A 341 -11.10 12.18 11.39
C LEU A 341 -11.48 12.96 12.65
N LYS A 342 -10.80 14.08 12.95
CA LYS A 342 -11.12 14.96 14.08
C LYS A 342 -12.50 15.61 13.95
N LYS A 343 -12.96 15.92 12.73
CA LYS A 343 -14.33 16.43 12.51
C LYS A 343 -15.40 15.39 12.82
N ILE A 344 -15.18 14.13 12.43
CA ILE A 344 -16.16 13.05 12.64
C ILE A 344 -16.01 12.37 14.00
N PHE A 345 -14.86 12.44 14.62
CA PHE A 345 -14.53 11.91 15.94
C PHE A 345 -13.84 13.00 16.80
N PRO A 346 -14.60 13.95 17.37
CA PRO A 346 -14.00 15.04 18.13
C PRO A 346 -13.16 14.60 19.35
N SER A 347 -13.34 13.36 19.83
CA SER A 347 -12.54 12.78 20.91
C SER A 347 -11.07 12.58 20.54
N LEU A 348 -10.72 12.56 19.25
CA LEU A 348 -9.34 12.43 18.78
C LEU A 348 -8.51 13.71 18.95
N ASP A 349 -9.15 14.84 19.23
CA ASP A 349 -8.52 16.16 19.38
C ASP A 349 -8.65 16.74 20.80
N LYS A 350 -9.27 16.01 21.72
CA LYS A 350 -9.41 16.41 23.13
C LYS A 350 -8.25 15.86 23.95
N LYS A 351 -7.63 16.72 24.79
CA LYS A 351 -6.70 16.27 25.84
C LYS A 351 -7.45 15.52 26.94
#